data_51dcaadda73824e508592c10ba7be703
#
_entry.id   51dcaadda73824e508592c10ba7be703
#
_cell.length_a   1.000
_cell.length_b   1.000
_cell.length_c   1.000
_cell.angle_alpha   90.00
_cell.angle_beta   90.00
_cell.angle_gamma   90.00
#
_symmetry.space_group_name_H-M   'P 1'
#
loop_
_entity.id
_entity.type
_entity.pdbx_description
1 polymer ?
#
loop_
_entity_poly.entity_id
_entity_poly.type
_entity_poly.pdbx_seq_one_letter_code
_entity_poly.pdbx_strand_id
1 'polypeptide(L)'
;VVKGGIPVPEEISVAQARDIFAAIDGRALGIALSLSTDPDTICEMANEVKPHAVHLAARNLTTEDLAKVRESLSGIKIMAAIPVNAPSAVDVAIERSAFADYLLLDSVADSESTITGVTGMTHDWSISRKIVESVSIPVILAGGLSADNVAEAIEAVRPWGVDSYTHTNHPGDRMNKDLTQVRAFVSNARNAAARLGL
;
A
#
# COMPACT_ATOMS: atom_id res chain seq x y z
N VAL A 1 -3.99 6.76 -7.91
CA VAL A 1 -5.40 6.45 -7.57
C VAL A 1 -6.21 6.36 -8.85
N VAL A 2 -6.97 5.29 -9.03
CA VAL A 2 -7.86 5.16 -10.20
C VAL A 2 -9.24 5.67 -9.84
N LYS A 3 -9.89 6.33 -10.80
CA LYS A 3 -11.23 6.93 -10.66
C LYS A 3 -12.25 5.91 -10.12
N GLY A 4 -13.11 6.38 -9.23
CA GLY A 4 -14.20 5.57 -8.65
C GLY A 4 -14.27 5.60 -7.13
N GLY A 5 -13.54 6.50 -6.49
CA GLY A 5 -13.58 6.72 -5.04
C GLY A 5 -13.69 8.19 -4.66
N ILE A 6 -13.09 8.56 -3.54
CA ILE A 6 -13.01 9.95 -3.10
C ILE A 6 -12.11 10.72 -4.08
N PRO A 7 -12.57 11.85 -4.66
CA PRO A 7 -11.76 12.64 -5.57
C PRO A 7 -10.49 13.15 -4.89
N VAL A 8 -9.34 12.92 -5.49
CA VAL A 8 -8.04 13.41 -5.02
C VAL A 8 -7.23 13.96 -6.19
N PRO A 9 -6.28 14.89 -5.97
CA PRO A 9 -5.43 15.43 -7.03
C PRO A 9 -4.66 14.37 -7.83
N GLU A 10 -4.35 13.25 -7.20
CA GLU A 10 -3.62 12.12 -7.77
C GLU A 10 -4.54 11.14 -8.56
N GLU A 11 -5.81 11.48 -8.77
CA GLU A 11 -6.74 10.65 -9.51
C GLU A 11 -6.37 10.59 -11.00
N ILE A 12 -6.36 9.39 -11.57
CA ILE A 12 -6.15 9.14 -12.99
C ILE A 12 -7.34 8.37 -13.58
N SER A 13 -7.56 8.53 -14.86
CA SER A 13 -8.57 7.75 -15.58
C SER A 13 -8.14 6.29 -15.77
N VAL A 14 -9.12 5.42 -16.03
CA VAL A 14 -8.85 4.01 -16.42
C VAL A 14 -7.95 3.92 -17.64
N ALA A 15 -8.13 4.80 -18.64
CA ALA A 15 -7.27 4.83 -19.82
C ALA A 15 -5.82 5.14 -19.47
N GLN A 16 -5.58 6.17 -18.65
CA GLN A 16 -4.22 6.50 -18.19
C GLN A 16 -3.60 5.35 -17.38
N ALA A 17 -4.38 4.67 -16.53
CA ALA A 17 -3.89 3.51 -15.78
C ALA A 17 -3.46 2.36 -16.71
N ARG A 18 -4.24 2.07 -17.76
CA ARG A 18 -3.89 1.08 -18.79
C ARG A 18 -2.62 1.45 -19.55
N ASP A 19 -2.46 2.71 -19.91
CA ASP A 19 -1.26 3.20 -20.61
C ASP A 19 -0.01 3.06 -19.72
N ILE A 20 -0.11 3.37 -18.44
CA ILE A 20 0.96 3.16 -17.46
C ILE A 20 1.31 1.68 -17.34
N PHE A 21 0.32 0.79 -17.25
CA PHE A 21 0.58 -0.64 -17.14
C PHE A 21 1.17 -1.23 -18.41
N ALA A 22 0.74 -0.77 -19.59
CA ALA A 22 1.35 -1.11 -20.86
C ALA A 22 2.82 -0.66 -20.91
N ALA A 23 3.13 0.55 -20.44
CA ALA A 23 4.49 1.07 -20.38
C ALA A 23 5.38 0.33 -19.36
N ILE A 24 4.82 -0.28 -18.33
CA ILE A 24 5.56 -1.14 -17.37
C ILE A 24 6.09 -2.39 -18.08
N ASP A 25 5.32 -2.95 -19.00
CA ASP A 25 5.73 -4.07 -19.89
C ASP A 25 6.38 -5.24 -19.12
N GLY A 26 5.74 -5.69 -18.03
CA GLY A 26 6.23 -6.79 -17.19
C GLY A 26 7.48 -6.51 -16.35
N ARG A 27 8.07 -5.30 -16.42
CA ARG A 27 9.27 -4.93 -15.65
C ARG A 27 8.98 -4.73 -14.14
N ALA A 28 7.71 -4.52 -13.78
CA ALA A 28 7.24 -4.42 -12.42
C ALA A 28 5.78 -4.88 -12.32
N LEU A 29 5.30 -5.12 -11.10
CA LEU A 29 3.89 -5.37 -10.86
C LEU A 29 3.13 -4.03 -10.83
N GLY A 30 2.08 -3.90 -11.64
CA GLY A 30 1.21 -2.74 -11.65
C GLY A 30 0.13 -2.89 -10.56
N ILE A 31 0.06 -1.93 -9.64
CA ILE A 31 -0.93 -1.92 -8.55
C ILE A 31 -1.85 -0.72 -8.76
N ALA A 32 -3.17 -0.97 -8.85
CA ALA A 32 -4.17 0.07 -8.91
C ALA A 32 -4.68 0.38 -7.50
N LEU A 33 -4.55 1.64 -7.06
CA LEU A 33 -5.05 2.07 -5.76
C LEU A 33 -6.49 2.56 -5.89
N SER A 34 -7.39 2.04 -5.05
CA SER A 34 -8.78 2.48 -4.92
C SER A 34 -9.04 3.11 -3.56
N LEU A 35 -9.76 4.23 -3.56
CA LEU A 35 -10.32 4.89 -2.37
C LEU A 35 -11.82 4.64 -2.21
N SER A 36 -12.42 3.81 -3.08
CA SER A 36 -13.83 3.46 -2.97
C SER A 36 -14.08 2.58 -1.74
N THR A 37 -15.24 2.77 -1.12
CA THR A 37 -15.79 1.89 -0.08
C THR A 37 -16.85 0.95 -0.63
N ASP A 38 -17.18 1.07 -1.93
CA ASP A 38 -18.16 0.26 -2.60
C ASP A 38 -17.50 -0.90 -3.37
N PRO A 39 -17.76 -2.17 -3.00
CA PRO A 39 -17.18 -3.33 -3.65
C PRO A 39 -17.43 -3.41 -5.15
N ASP A 40 -18.61 -3.01 -5.62
CA ASP A 40 -18.96 -3.07 -7.04
C ASP A 40 -18.09 -2.08 -7.85
N THR A 41 -17.96 -0.85 -7.38
CA THR A 41 -17.07 0.17 -7.97
C THR A 41 -15.60 -0.32 -8.01
N ILE A 42 -15.13 -0.97 -6.95
CA ILE A 42 -13.77 -1.54 -6.89
C ILE A 42 -13.61 -2.62 -7.96
N CYS A 43 -14.57 -3.54 -8.07
CA CYS A 43 -14.53 -4.64 -9.01
C CYS A 43 -14.64 -4.16 -10.46
N GLU A 44 -15.50 -3.22 -10.76
CA GLU A 44 -15.61 -2.60 -12.08
C GLU A 44 -14.27 -1.98 -12.51
N MET A 45 -13.69 -1.13 -11.66
CA MET A 45 -12.38 -0.52 -11.93
C MET A 45 -11.31 -1.59 -12.15
N ALA A 46 -11.23 -2.60 -11.29
CA ALA A 46 -10.23 -3.66 -11.39
C ALA A 46 -10.38 -4.47 -12.69
N ASN A 47 -11.61 -4.82 -13.09
CA ASN A 47 -11.88 -5.55 -14.33
C ASN A 47 -11.58 -4.72 -15.58
N GLU A 48 -11.75 -3.40 -15.51
CA GLU A 48 -11.41 -2.50 -16.62
C GLU A 48 -9.91 -2.26 -16.74
N VAL A 49 -9.22 -2.02 -15.64
CA VAL A 49 -7.78 -1.70 -15.60
C VAL A 49 -6.92 -2.95 -15.74
N LYS A 50 -7.37 -4.08 -15.19
CA LYS A 50 -6.64 -5.37 -15.14
C LYS A 50 -5.24 -5.24 -14.50
N PRO A 51 -5.13 -4.71 -13.27
CA PRO A 51 -3.87 -4.62 -12.57
C PRO A 51 -3.40 -6.00 -12.10
N HIS A 52 -2.13 -6.12 -11.69
CA HIS A 52 -1.66 -7.31 -10.97
C HIS A 52 -2.29 -7.39 -9.57
N ALA A 53 -2.47 -6.24 -8.93
CA ALA A 53 -3.15 -6.13 -7.65
C ALA A 53 -3.98 -4.84 -7.55
N VAL A 54 -5.04 -4.89 -6.75
CA VAL A 54 -5.78 -3.70 -6.31
C VAL A 54 -5.38 -3.40 -4.86
N HIS A 55 -4.94 -2.16 -4.62
CA HIS A 55 -4.70 -1.65 -3.27
C HIS A 55 -5.96 -0.97 -2.75
N LEU A 56 -6.55 -1.54 -1.71
CA LEU A 56 -7.76 -1.06 -1.05
C LEU A 56 -7.36 -0.16 0.11
N ALA A 57 -7.30 1.15 -0.13
CA ALA A 57 -6.80 2.14 0.82
C ALA A 57 -7.89 2.84 1.63
N ALA A 58 -9.18 2.58 1.35
CA ALA A 58 -10.29 3.11 2.12
C ALA A 58 -10.36 2.44 3.50
N ARG A 59 -10.38 3.26 4.57
CA ARG A 59 -10.40 2.76 5.96
C ARG A 59 -11.71 2.07 6.34
N ASN A 60 -12.81 2.54 5.76
CA ASN A 60 -14.16 2.10 6.12
C ASN A 60 -14.62 0.84 5.37
N LEU A 61 -13.74 0.19 4.59
CA LEU A 61 -14.03 -1.13 4.05
C LEU A 61 -14.12 -2.14 5.18
N THR A 62 -15.26 -2.80 5.27
CA THR A 62 -15.48 -3.87 6.25
C THR A 62 -14.88 -5.20 5.77
N THR A 63 -14.79 -6.17 6.65
CA THR A 63 -14.39 -7.53 6.29
C THR A 63 -15.37 -8.18 5.31
N GLU A 64 -16.66 -7.87 5.40
CA GLU A 64 -17.69 -8.32 4.45
C GLU A 64 -17.47 -7.72 3.06
N ASP A 65 -17.08 -6.46 2.97
CA ASP A 65 -16.76 -5.81 1.68
C ASP A 65 -15.51 -6.45 1.06
N LEU A 66 -14.48 -6.73 1.87
CA LEU A 66 -13.29 -7.46 1.40
C LEU A 66 -13.64 -8.86 0.88
N ALA A 67 -14.53 -9.58 1.55
CA ALA A 67 -15.01 -10.88 1.11
C ALA A 67 -15.71 -10.80 -0.26
N LYS A 68 -16.61 -9.83 -0.44
CA LYS A 68 -17.29 -9.57 -1.73
C LYS A 68 -16.30 -9.25 -2.85
N VAL A 69 -15.33 -8.37 -2.58
CA VAL A 69 -14.27 -8.05 -3.55
C VAL A 69 -13.48 -9.31 -3.90
N ARG A 70 -13.12 -10.13 -2.90
CA ARG A 70 -12.38 -11.39 -3.11
C ARG A 70 -13.14 -12.37 -3.98
N GLU A 71 -14.44 -12.54 -3.74
CA GLU A 71 -15.32 -13.45 -4.51
C GLU A 71 -15.47 -12.96 -5.97
N SER A 72 -15.55 -11.65 -6.18
CA SER A 72 -15.80 -11.05 -7.49
C SER A 72 -14.54 -10.90 -8.36
N LEU A 73 -13.35 -10.85 -7.76
CA LEU A 73 -12.09 -10.68 -8.48
C LEU A 73 -11.36 -12.00 -8.68
N SER A 74 -11.39 -12.52 -9.91
CA SER A 74 -10.60 -13.70 -10.30
C SER A 74 -9.29 -13.28 -10.97
N GLY A 75 -8.17 -13.80 -10.45
CA GLY A 75 -6.84 -13.57 -11.06
C GLY A 75 -6.21 -12.21 -10.73
N ILE A 76 -6.89 -11.33 -10.01
CA ILE A 76 -6.34 -10.05 -9.52
C ILE A 76 -6.06 -10.19 -8.02
N LYS A 77 -4.84 -9.82 -7.61
CA LYS A 77 -4.44 -9.84 -6.20
C LYS A 77 -5.07 -8.69 -5.42
N ILE A 78 -5.30 -8.89 -4.12
CA ILE A 78 -5.81 -7.86 -3.22
C ILE A 78 -4.72 -7.47 -2.23
N MET A 79 -4.44 -6.17 -2.15
CA MET A 79 -3.59 -5.56 -1.14
C MET A 79 -4.49 -4.74 -0.20
N ALA A 80 -4.64 -5.19 1.05
CA ALA A 80 -5.46 -4.49 2.03
C ALA A 80 -4.61 -3.54 2.87
N ALA A 81 -5.02 -2.28 2.97
CA ALA A 81 -4.39 -1.31 3.85
C ALA A 81 -4.75 -1.59 5.31
N ILE A 82 -3.75 -1.52 6.19
CA ILE A 82 -3.90 -1.63 7.64
C ILE A 82 -3.46 -0.30 8.27
N PRO A 83 -4.37 0.45 8.88
CA PRO A 83 -4.01 1.68 9.60
C PRO A 83 -3.32 1.31 10.93
N VAL A 84 -2.02 1.60 11.03
CA VAL A 84 -1.25 1.30 12.26
C VAL A 84 -1.25 2.52 13.16
N ASN A 85 -2.25 2.62 14.03
CA ASN A 85 -2.41 3.72 14.98
C ASN A 85 -2.53 3.25 16.45
N ALA A 86 -2.71 1.96 16.69
CA ALA A 86 -2.87 1.37 18.00
C ALA A 86 -2.53 -0.13 17.98
N PRO A 87 -2.28 -0.78 19.13
CA PRO A 87 -2.02 -2.23 19.20
C PRO A 87 -3.11 -3.10 18.58
N SER A 88 -4.38 -2.64 18.55
CA SER A 88 -5.51 -3.32 17.91
C SER A 88 -5.35 -3.49 16.39
N ALA A 89 -4.39 -2.79 15.76
CA ALA A 89 -4.07 -3.00 14.35
C ALA A 89 -3.62 -4.45 14.05
N VAL A 90 -3.10 -5.16 15.05
CA VAL A 90 -2.73 -6.58 14.91
C VAL A 90 -3.96 -7.45 14.63
N ASP A 91 -5.04 -7.25 15.38
CA ASP A 91 -6.29 -8.01 15.21
C ASP A 91 -6.92 -7.70 13.84
N VAL A 92 -6.93 -6.42 13.45
CA VAL A 92 -7.41 -5.98 12.12
C VAL A 92 -6.59 -6.62 10.99
N ALA A 93 -5.26 -6.70 11.16
CA ALA A 93 -4.39 -7.32 10.18
C ALA A 93 -4.66 -8.83 10.03
N ILE A 94 -4.82 -9.54 11.14
CA ILE A 94 -5.16 -10.97 11.15
C ILE A 94 -6.50 -11.20 10.43
N GLU A 95 -7.53 -10.42 10.76
CA GLU A 95 -8.85 -10.53 10.16
C GLU A 95 -8.81 -10.28 8.64
N ARG A 96 -8.18 -9.18 8.21
CA ARG A 96 -8.09 -8.83 6.79
C ARG A 96 -7.20 -9.78 5.98
N SER A 97 -6.23 -10.42 6.61
CA SER A 97 -5.34 -11.38 5.94
C SER A 97 -6.07 -12.58 5.35
N ALA A 98 -7.27 -12.92 5.84
CA ALA A 98 -8.10 -14.00 5.29
C ALA A 98 -8.64 -13.69 3.88
N PHE A 99 -8.71 -12.41 3.50
CA PHE A 99 -9.30 -11.95 2.24
C PHE A 99 -8.30 -11.25 1.32
N ALA A 100 -7.06 -11.06 1.77
CA ALA A 100 -6.03 -10.35 1.02
C ALA A 100 -4.86 -11.27 0.63
N ASP A 101 -4.14 -10.87 -0.42
CA ASP A 101 -2.87 -11.50 -0.83
C ASP A 101 -1.67 -10.77 -0.24
N TYR A 102 -1.83 -9.49 0.11
CA TYR A 102 -0.83 -8.62 0.72
C TYR A 102 -1.48 -7.73 1.77
N LEU A 103 -0.75 -7.39 2.84
CA LEU A 103 -1.10 -6.29 3.72
C LEU A 103 -0.13 -5.12 3.48
N LEU A 104 -0.67 -3.91 3.47
CA LEU A 104 0.13 -2.69 3.47
C LEU A 104 -0.11 -1.93 4.77
N LEU A 105 0.93 -1.82 5.59
CA LEU A 105 0.89 -1.14 6.89
C LEU A 105 1.23 0.34 6.69
N ASP A 106 0.31 1.22 7.01
CA ASP A 106 0.55 2.65 6.81
C ASP A 106 0.12 3.48 8.02
N SER A 107 0.72 4.66 8.15
CA SER A 107 0.37 5.62 9.20
C SER A 107 -0.96 6.32 8.90
N VAL A 108 -1.56 6.84 9.95
CA VAL A 108 -2.81 7.59 9.87
C VAL A 108 -2.56 9.00 10.38
N ALA A 109 -3.02 10.02 9.64
CA ALA A 109 -2.82 11.42 9.99
C ALA A 109 -3.56 11.78 11.30
N ASP A 110 -4.80 11.32 11.40
CA ASP A 110 -5.68 11.51 12.56
C ASP A 110 -6.80 10.46 12.59
N SER A 111 -7.61 10.45 13.65
CA SER A 111 -8.71 9.51 13.81
C SER A 111 -9.88 9.75 12.85
N GLU A 112 -9.98 10.94 12.27
CA GLU A 112 -11.09 11.33 11.38
C GLU A 112 -10.76 11.11 9.89
N SER A 113 -9.49 10.83 9.55
CA SER A 113 -9.09 10.55 8.17
C SER A 113 -9.80 9.30 7.63
N THR A 114 -10.43 9.43 6.48
CA THR A 114 -11.07 8.31 5.76
C THR A 114 -10.09 7.50 4.90
N ILE A 115 -8.85 7.99 4.76
CA ILE A 115 -7.80 7.40 3.95
C ILE A 115 -6.63 7.00 4.85
N THR A 116 -6.04 5.84 4.59
CA THR A 116 -4.79 5.39 5.22
C THR A 116 -3.62 5.92 4.43
N GLY A 117 -2.60 6.49 5.11
CA GLY A 117 -1.34 6.91 4.50
C GLY A 117 -1.26 8.38 4.10
N VAL A 118 -0.20 8.71 3.33
CA VAL A 118 0.11 10.05 2.79
C VAL A 118 0.41 11.11 3.88
N THR A 119 0.75 10.66 5.11
CA THR A 119 1.01 11.56 6.25
C THR A 119 2.44 12.09 6.26
N GLY A 120 3.38 11.36 5.67
CA GLY A 120 4.82 11.61 5.78
C GLY A 120 5.39 11.32 7.18
N MET A 121 4.60 10.75 8.08
CA MET A 121 5.02 10.39 9.44
C MET A 121 5.14 8.89 9.61
N THR A 122 6.09 8.46 10.44
CA THR A 122 6.21 7.06 10.85
C THR A 122 5.24 6.74 11.99
N HIS A 123 4.94 5.46 12.16
CA HIS A 123 4.16 4.93 13.28
C HIS A 123 5.04 4.02 14.17
N ASP A 124 4.47 3.45 15.20
CA ASP A 124 5.19 2.52 16.09
C ASP A 124 5.51 1.20 15.36
N TRP A 125 6.75 1.02 14.95
CA TRP A 125 7.24 -0.16 14.26
C TRP A 125 7.19 -1.45 15.10
N SER A 126 7.08 -1.36 16.42
CA SER A 126 6.88 -2.54 17.26
C SER A 126 5.53 -3.21 17.00
N ILE A 127 4.50 -2.42 16.65
CA ILE A 127 3.19 -2.95 16.25
C ILE A 127 3.29 -3.61 14.88
N SER A 128 3.97 -2.96 13.93
CA SER A 128 4.20 -3.52 12.58
C SER A 128 5.00 -4.83 12.64
N ARG A 129 5.98 -4.93 13.52
CA ARG A 129 6.71 -6.17 13.76
C ARG A 129 5.79 -7.30 14.23
N LYS A 130 4.90 -7.03 15.20
CA LYS A 130 3.91 -7.99 15.67
C LYS A 130 2.97 -8.45 14.55
N ILE A 131 2.53 -7.53 13.68
CA ILE A 131 1.71 -7.89 12.52
C ILE A 131 2.46 -8.85 11.61
N VAL A 132 3.71 -8.55 11.24
CA VAL A 132 4.55 -9.43 10.41
C VAL A 132 4.66 -10.84 11.00
N GLU A 133 4.77 -10.95 12.34
CA GLU A 133 4.88 -12.23 13.05
C GLU A 133 3.53 -12.97 13.18
N SER A 134 2.42 -12.26 13.01
CA SER A 134 1.07 -12.80 13.26
C SER A 134 0.33 -13.27 12.01
N VAL A 135 0.81 -12.91 10.81
CA VAL A 135 0.16 -13.26 9.54
C VAL A 135 1.06 -14.10 8.65
N SER A 136 0.46 -14.91 7.76
CA SER A 136 1.20 -15.80 6.84
C SER A 136 1.38 -15.20 5.44
N ILE A 137 0.73 -14.09 5.13
CA ILE A 137 0.81 -13.42 3.84
C ILE A 137 1.87 -12.31 3.85
N PRO A 138 2.44 -11.93 2.69
CA PRO A 138 3.42 -10.86 2.58
C PRO A 138 2.91 -9.53 3.15
N VAL A 139 3.75 -8.87 3.96
CA VAL A 139 3.47 -7.57 4.58
C VAL A 139 4.40 -6.51 3.99
N ILE A 140 3.83 -5.41 3.54
CA ILE A 140 4.54 -4.24 3.02
C ILE A 140 4.46 -3.14 4.07
N LEU A 141 5.60 -2.61 4.49
CA LEU A 141 5.67 -1.49 5.42
C LEU A 141 5.68 -0.18 4.65
N ALA A 142 4.73 0.69 4.97
CA ALA A 142 4.63 2.06 4.51
C ALA A 142 4.62 3.04 5.69
N GLY A 143 4.24 4.29 5.43
CA GLY A 143 4.11 5.33 6.45
C GLY A 143 5.42 6.04 6.75
N GLY A 144 5.63 7.21 6.13
CA GLY A 144 6.75 8.10 6.38
C GLY A 144 8.14 7.54 6.06
N LEU A 145 8.22 6.46 5.28
CA LEU A 145 9.51 5.88 4.88
C LEU A 145 10.23 6.78 3.87
N SER A 146 11.53 6.96 4.10
CA SER A 146 12.44 7.74 3.27
C SER A 146 13.75 6.98 3.04
N ALA A 147 14.63 7.51 2.20
CA ALA A 147 15.97 6.97 2.03
C ALA A 147 16.76 6.93 3.36
N ASP A 148 16.48 7.87 4.28
CA ASP A 148 17.24 8.01 5.53
C ASP A 148 16.83 7.00 6.61
N ASN A 149 15.56 6.55 6.62
CA ASN A 149 15.02 5.69 7.68
C ASN A 149 14.66 4.27 7.24
N VAL A 150 14.60 3.99 5.93
CA VAL A 150 14.14 2.68 5.41
C VAL A 150 15.00 1.51 5.90
N ALA A 151 16.29 1.71 6.09
CA ALA A 151 17.19 0.66 6.58
C ALA A 151 16.82 0.26 8.03
N GLU A 152 16.65 1.25 8.91
CA GLU A 152 16.23 1.03 10.30
C GLU A 152 14.83 0.38 10.35
N ALA A 153 13.89 0.85 9.52
CA ALA A 153 12.56 0.28 9.42
C ALA A 153 12.58 -1.21 9.04
N ILE A 154 13.42 -1.60 8.06
CA ILE A 154 13.58 -3.00 7.66
C ILE A 154 14.20 -3.83 8.79
N GLU A 155 15.21 -3.31 9.48
CA GLU A 155 15.83 -3.98 10.63
C GLU A 155 14.85 -4.22 11.77
N ALA A 156 14.02 -3.22 12.09
CA ALA A 156 13.03 -3.29 13.15
C ALA A 156 11.85 -4.22 12.83
N VAL A 157 11.29 -4.11 11.62
CA VAL A 157 10.01 -4.75 11.26
C VAL A 157 10.21 -6.08 10.54
N ARG A 158 11.26 -6.22 9.71
CA ARG A 158 11.51 -7.36 8.82
C ARG A 158 10.31 -7.64 7.89
N PRO A 159 9.81 -6.63 7.17
CA PRO A 159 8.69 -6.79 6.26
C PRO A 159 9.13 -7.55 4.99
N TRP A 160 8.16 -8.09 4.25
CA TRP A 160 8.39 -8.63 2.91
C TRP A 160 8.76 -7.55 1.89
N GLY A 161 8.23 -6.33 2.04
CA GLY A 161 8.48 -5.19 1.16
C GLY A 161 8.33 -3.86 1.89
N VAL A 162 8.75 -2.79 1.23
CA VAL A 162 8.62 -1.41 1.74
C VAL A 162 8.02 -0.51 0.67
N ASP A 163 7.24 0.48 1.09
CA ASP A 163 6.60 1.48 0.24
C ASP A 163 6.92 2.91 0.70
N SER A 164 7.07 3.83 -0.25
CA SER A 164 7.25 5.25 0.02
C SER A 164 6.55 6.11 -1.01
N TYR A 165 5.72 7.03 -0.56
CA TYR A 165 5.07 8.02 -1.40
C TYR A 165 5.65 9.42 -1.20
N THR A 166 5.47 10.02 -0.03
CA THR A 166 5.76 11.43 0.25
C THR A 166 7.25 11.76 0.10
N HIS A 167 8.12 10.95 0.70
CA HIS A 167 9.57 11.22 0.76
C HIS A 167 10.33 10.80 -0.50
N THR A 168 9.64 10.32 -1.52
CA THR A 168 10.18 10.07 -2.86
C THR A 168 9.70 11.08 -3.89
N ASN A 169 9.02 12.15 -3.47
CA ASN A 169 8.61 13.28 -4.29
C ASN A 169 9.62 14.45 -4.16
N HIS A 170 9.58 15.37 -5.11
CA HIS A 170 10.23 16.66 -4.93
C HIS A 170 9.62 17.41 -3.73
N PRO A 171 10.41 18.12 -2.92
CA PRO A 171 9.91 18.85 -1.76
C PRO A 171 8.78 19.82 -2.15
N GLY A 172 7.63 19.69 -1.47
CA GLY A 172 6.45 20.51 -1.73
C GLY A 172 5.64 20.15 -3.00
N ASP A 173 6.07 19.13 -3.75
CA ASP A 173 5.36 18.68 -4.95
C ASP A 173 4.88 17.24 -4.78
N ARG A 174 3.57 17.06 -4.65
CA ARG A 174 2.95 15.73 -4.46
C ARG A 174 2.81 14.94 -5.75
N MET A 175 2.96 15.58 -6.91
CA MET A 175 2.65 14.96 -8.20
C MET A 175 3.89 14.42 -8.92
N ASN A 176 5.08 14.91 -8.58
CA ASN A 176 6.29 14.56 -9.29
C ASN A 176 7.31 13.85 -8.39
N LYS A 177 7.78 12.70 -8.86
CA LYS A 177 8.81 11.90 -8.18
C LYS A 177 10.20 12.49 -8.37
N ASP A 178 10.96 12.59 -7.28
CA ASP A 178 12.39 12.83 -7.32
C ASP A 178 13.12 11.49 -7.54
N LEU A 179 13.64 11.29 -8.75
CA LEU A 179 14.32 10.06 -9.11
C LEU A 179 15.60 9.81 -8.28
N THR A 180 16.21 10.85 -7.73
CA THR A 180 17.35 10.73 -6.82
C THR A 180 16.91 10.08 -5.50
N GLN A 181 15.82 10.58 -4.92
CA GLN A 181 15.23 10.01 -3.71
C GLN A 181 14.73 8.58 -3.93
N VAL A 182 14.08 8.31 -5.06
CA VAL A 182 13.63 6.95 -5.41
C VAL A 182 14.82 5.99 -5.48
N ARG A 183 15.90 6.37 -6.16
CA ARG A 183 17.11 5.52 -6.26
C ARG A 183 17.77 5.29 -4.91
N ALA A 184 17.90 6.32 -4.10
CA ALA A 184 18.47 6.24 -2.76
C ALA A 184 17.62 5.32 -1.87
N PHE A 185 16.30 5.48 -1.87
CA PHE A 185 15.38 4.64 -1.12
C PHE A 185 15.53 3.15 -1.51
N VAL A 186 15.47 2.84 -2.80
CA VAL A 186 15.59 1.46 -3.30
C VAL A 186 16.96 0.86 -2.97
N SER A 187 18.05 1.63 -3.12
CA SER A 187 19.40 1.17 -2.80
C SER A 187 19.55 0.83 -1.31
N ASN A 188 19.09 1.74 -0.44
CA ASN A 188 19.19 1.56 1.01
C ASN A 188 18.33 0.39 1.49
N ALA A 189 17.11 0.23 0.93
CA ALA A 189 16.24 -0.90 1.23
C ALA A 189 16.89 -2.25 0.85
N ARG A 190 17.43 -2.35 -0.38
CA ARG A 190 18.12 -3.58 -0.85
C ARG A 190 19.35 -3.91 0.00
N ASN A 191 20.15 -2.91 0.35
CA ASN A 191 21.33 -3.09 1.18
C ASN A 191 20.97 -3.57 2.59
N ALA A 192 19.90 -3.04 3.18
CA ALA A 192 19.41 -3.47 4.49
C ALA A 192 18.90 -4.92 4.44
N ALA A 193 18.06 -5.26 3.45
CA ALA A 193 17.54 -6.60 3.26
C ALA A 193 18.67 -7.62 3.07
N ALA A 194 19.67 -7.33 2.23
CA ALA A 194 20.82 -8.20 1.99
C ALA A 194 21.62 -8.47 3.27
N ARG A 195 21.83 -7.46 4.14
CA ARG A 195 22.51 -7.65 5.44
C ARG A 195 21.76 -8.58 6.39
N LEU A 196 20.43 -8.67 6.25
CA LEU A 196 19.57 -9.49 7.11
C LEU A 196 19.24 -10.85 6.51
N GLY A 197 19.66 -11.13 5.28
CA GLY A 197 19.35 -12.36 4.56
C GLY A 197 17.86 -12.47 4.15
N LEU A 198 17.21 -11.33 3.91
CA LEU A 198 15.82 -11.21 3.47
C LEU A 198 15.71 -11.17 1.94
#